data_de8b67b892e22c065d361a0e0aa226c1
#
_entry.id   de8b67b892e22c065d361a0e0aa226c1
#
_cell.length_a   1.000
_cell.length_b   1.000
_cell.length_c   1.000
_cell.angle_alpha   90.00
_cell.angle_beta   90.00
_cell.angle_gamma   90.00
#
_symmetry.space_group_name_H-M   'P 1'
#
loop_
_entity.id
_entity.type
_entity.pdbx_description
1 polymer ?
#
loop_
_entity_poly.entity_id
_entity_poly.type
_entity_poly.pdbx_seq_one_letter_code
_entity_poly.pdbx_strand_id
1 'polypeptide(L)'
;AIIHYIHDSRDDASIPNNIVWACFVDKWQNVWVGTDNGLSRLTTHTYYRYVSLDKITMSGEGNCLHAMLQTRNGEWWMGGTNGLIHFTRNAEGYQNVAWYKQNSSAFPLSHNRVRKIYEDHDGDVWICTDHGINFYDRSSRQMRNFIVYDKSGKYSTAWAYDILQDKKGRIWMGSYQGGVFVMDKAALLSGKTIADWHYSDKGKNALSGLHVGQMVMDGKGRIWVSTYTRLNCINPNNMKVVQVANSDVVNYLMADSKGNIWMGDNTSVTCYYAAGSVLGNSFSSKTWQIGDKVSTMC
;
A
#
# COMPACT_ATOMS: atom_id res chain seq x y z
N ALA A 1 21.48 10.51 13.85
CA ALA A 1 21.14 11.80 13.23
C ALA A 1 19.91 11.61 12.35
N ILE A 2 19.01 12.58 12.30
CA ILE A 2 17.89 12.63 11.33
C ILE A 2 18.38 13.53 10.20
N ILE A 3 18.21 13.08 8.95
CA ILE A 3 18.48 13.87 7.76
C ILE A 3 17.12 14.27 7.18
N HIS A 4 16.91 15.57 6.97
CA HIS A 4 15.70 16.10 6.38
C HIS A 4 15.99 16.54 4.93
N TYR A 5 15.28 15.96 3.98
CA TYR A 5 15.35 16.32 2.57
C TYR A 5 14.15 17.18 2.20
N ILE A 6 14.41 18.32 1.60
CA ILE A 6 13.38 19.27 1.16
C ILE A 6 13.59 19.64 -0.31
N HIS A 7 12.53 20.08 -0.96
CA HIS A 7 12.61 20.66 -2.30
C HIS A 7 13.31 22.02 -2.25
N ASP A 8 14.30 22.20 -3.11
CA ASP A 8 14.90 23.52 -3.42
C ASP A 8 14.89 23.70 -4.94
N SER A 9 14.16 24.70 -5.44
CA SER A 9 14.04 24.99 -6.86
C SER A 9 15.37 25.40 -7.53
N ARG A 10 16.42 25.66 -6.75
CA ARG A 10 17.78 26.00 -7.23
C ARG A 10 18.72 24.80 -7.21
N ASP A 11 18.27 23.66 -6.69
CA ASP A 11 19.06 22.43 -6.58
C ASP A 11 18.34 21.28 -7.28
N ASP A 12 18.79 20.95 -8.49
CA ASP A 12 18.27 19.84 -9.30
C ASP A 12 18.50 18.47 -8.65
N ALA A 13 19.33 18.38 -7.59
CA ALA A 13 19.56 17.19 -6.82
C ALA A 13 18.60 17.07 -5.62
N SER A 14 17.76 18.05 -5.37
CA SER A 14 16.72 18.00 -4.35
C SER A 14 15.51 17.14 -4.78
N ILE A 15 14.62 16.79 -3.83
CA ILE A 15 13.36 16.13 -4.18
C ILE A 15 12.46 17.10 -4.98
N PRO A 16 11.65 16.61 -5.95
CA PRO A 16 10.90 17.47 -6.85
C PRO A 16 9.73 18.22 -6.22
N ASN A 17 9.26 17.79 -5.04
CA ASN A 17 8.22 18.46 -4.28
C ASN A 17 8.23 17.99 -2.82
N ASN A 18 7.84 18.84 -1.88
CA ASN A 18 7.78 18.52 -0.44
C ASN A 18 6.58 17.62 -0.07
N ILE A 19 5.58 17.49 -0.95
CA ILE A 19 4.46 16.56 -0.73
C ILE A 19 4.87 15.19 -1.25
N VAL A 20 5.23 14.30 -0.33
CA VAL A 20 5.65 12.92 -0.61
C VAL A 20 4.47 11.98 -0.36
N TRP A 21 4.11 11.18 -1.37
CA TRP A 21 3.01 10.22 -1.33
C TRP A 21 3.48 8.79 -1.15
N ALA A 22 4.63 8.44 -1.71
CA ALA A 22 5.13 7.08 -1.69
C ALA A 22 6.64 7.04 -1.54
N CYS A 23 7.12 6.07 -0.78
CA CYS A 23 8.52 5.72 -0.64
C CYS A 23 8.69 4.24 -0.94
N PHE A 24 9.79 3.88 -1.60
CA PHE A 24 10.10 2.50 -1.93
C PHE A 24 11.61 2.28 -1.96
N VAL A 25 12.08 1.17 -1.39
CA VAL A 25 13.49 0.76 -1.48
C VAL A 25 13.61 -0.39 -2.47
N ASP A 26 14.41 -0.21 -3.50
CA ASP A 26 14.65 -1.24 -4.51
C ASP A 26 15.67 -2.30 -4.04
N LYS A 27 15.80 -3.37 -4.81
CA LYS A 27 16.74 -4.47 -4.49
C LYS A 27 18.22 -4.05 -4.46
N TRP A 28 18.56 -2.90 -4.99
CA TRP A 28 19.91 -2.32 -4.93
C TRP A 28 20.06 -1.27 -3.82
N GLN A 29 19.08 -1.18 -2.90
CA GLN A 29 19.05 -0.24 -1.78
C GLN A 29 18.93 1.22 -2.20
N ASN A 30 18.46 1.53 -3.40
CA ASN A 30 18.08 2.89 -3.74
C ASN A 30 16.71 3.21 -3.16
N VAL A 31 16.58 4.41 -2.61
CA VAL A 31 15.28 4.93 -2.13
C VAL A 31 14.60 5.69 -3.28
N TRP A 32 13.41 5.27 -3.62
CA TRP A 32 12.55 5.95 -4.59
C TRP A 32 11.48 6.74 -3.87
N VAL A 33 11.26 7.97 -4.31
CA VAL A 33 10.33 8.91 -3.68
C VAL A 33 9.36 9.43 -4.72
N GLY A 34 8.08 9.08 -4.56
CA GLY A 34 6.97 9.60 -5.38
C GLY A 34 6.38 10.84 -4.73
N THR A 35 6.31 11.93 -5.47
CA THR A 35 5.81 13.22 -5.01
C THR A 35 4.68 13.73 -5.91
N ASP A 36 4.06 14.86 -5.53
CA ASP A 36 3.09 15.56 -6.37
C ASP A 36 3.66 15.99 -7.73
N ASN A 37 4.97 16.24 -7.80
CA ASN A 37 5.63 16.73 -9.00
C ASN A 37 6.66 15.73 -9.53
N GLY A 38 6.35 14.45 -9.53
CA GLY A 38 7.18 13.43 -10.15
C GLY A 38 7.89 12.51 -9.18
N LEU A 39 8.94 11.87 -9.70
CA LEU A 39 9.65 10.78 -9.05
C LEU A 39 11.12 11.17 -8.88
N SER A 40 11.69 10.87 -7.73
CA SER A 40 13.14 10.92 -7.55
C SER A 40 13.71 9.65 -6.93
N ARG A 41 15.00 9.44 -7.12
CA ARG A 41 15.74 8.32 -6.61
C ARG A 41 16.98 8.79 -5.85
N LEU A 42 17.06 8.49 -4.57
CA LEU A 42 18.27 8.62 -3.78
C LEU A 42 19.16 7.40 -4.04
N THR A 43 20.35 7.61 -4.54
CA THR A 43 21.34 6.54 -4.68
C THR A 43 22.23 6.48 -3.44
N THR A 44 22.86 5.34 -3.18
CA THR A 44 23.76 5.12 -2.03
C THR A 44 24.96 6.10 -1.95
N HIS A 45 25.11 6.98 -2.93
CA HIS A 45 26.19 7.97 -3.03
C HIS A 45 25.71 9.43 -2.92
N THR A 46 24.64 9.70 -2.15
CA THR A 46 24.28 11.04 -1.65
C THR A 46 23.50 11.99 -2.56
N TYR A 47 23.03 11.60 -3.75
CA TYR A 47 22.28 12.52 -4.61
C TYR A 47 20.93 11.96 -5.02
N TYR A 48 19.85 12.74 -4.87
CA TYR A 48 18.60 12.49 -5.57
C TYR A 48 18.82 12.68 -7.08
N ARG A 49 18.31 11.74 -7.86
CA ARG A 49 18.19 11.90 -9.30
C ARG A 49 16.72 11.99 -9.65
N TYR A 50 16.34 13.10 -10.22
CA TYR A 50 15.01 13.21 -10.82
C TYR A 50 14.88 12.19 -11.96
N VAL A 51 13.78 11.44 -11.93
CA VAL A 51 13.41 10.51 -12.98
C VAL A 51 12.13 11.03 -13.61
N SER A 52 12.23 11.64 -14.79
CA SER A 52 11.06 12.10 -15.53
C SER A 52 10.22 10.92 -15.98
N LEU A 53 8.91 10.98 -15.72
CA LEU A 53 7.97 9.97 -16.23
C LEU A 53 7.93 9.94 -17.75
N ASP A 54 8.19 11.07 -18.42
CA ASP A 54 8.27 11.17 -19.89
C ASP A 54 9.33 10.24 -20.46
N LYS A 55 10.46 10.07 -19.75
CA LYS A 55 11.53 9.14 -20.16
C LYS A 55 11.12 7.67 -19.99
N ILE A 56 10.14 7.38 -19.16
CA ILE A 56 9.60 6.03 -18.96
C ILE A 56 8.47 5.79 -19.95
N THR A 57 7.51 6.71 -20.03
CA THR A 57 6.25 6.50 -20.74
C THR A 57 6.26 7.02 -22.17
N MET A 58 7.25 7.81 -22.55
CA MET A 58 7.34 8.56 -23.82
C MET A 58 6.09 9.43 -24.05
N SER A 59 5.49 9.92 -22.97
CA SER A 59 4.28 10.75 -22.96
C SER A 59 4.49 11.96 -22.07
N GLY A 60 4.06 13.14 -22.50
CA GLY A 60 4.10 14.37 -21.68
C GLY A 60 3.02 14.42 -20.58
N GLU A 61 2.27 13.35 -20.35
CA GLU A 61 1.25 13.30 -19.29
C GLU A 61 1.88 13.06 -17.92
N GLY A 62 1.46 13.85 -16.93
CA GLY A 62 1.87 13.68 -15.53
C GLY A 62 1.09 12.58 -14.80
N ASN A 63 1.67 12.07 -13.74
CA ASN A 63 1.02 11.17 -12.77
C ASN A 63 1.56 11.45 -11.37
N CYS A 64 0.66 11.78 -10.45
CA CYS A 64 0.97 11.92 -9.03
C CYS A 64 1.03 10.53 -8.40
N LEU A 65 2.22 10.03 -8.13
CA LEU A 65 2.44 8.64 -7.74
C LEU A 65 2.12 8.39 -6.27
N HIS A 66 1.16 7.49 -6.01
CA HIS A 66 0.72 7.08 -4.68
C HIS A 66 1.23 5.70 -4.26
N ALA A 67 1.56 4.84 -5.22
CA ALA A 67 2.01 3.48 -4.96
C ALA A 67 3.11 3.07 -5.93
N MET A 68 4.11 2.37 -5.40
CA MET A 68 5.21 1.80 -6.17
C MET A 68 5.49 0.39 -5.69
N LEU A 69 5.82 -0.50 -6.62
CA LEU A 69 6.21 -1.87 -6.36
C LEU A 69 7.27 -2.31 -7.36
N GLN A 70 8.34 -2.93 -6.88
CA GLN A 70 9.18 -3.77 -7.68
C GLN A 70 8.88 -5.22 -7.31
N THR A 71 8.41 -6.01 -8.27
CA THR A 71 8.09 -7.42 -8.06
C THR A 71 9.36 -8.26 -7.88
N ARG A 72 9.22 -9.46 -7.31
CA ARG A 72 10.35 -10.38 -7.08
C ARG A 72 11.12 -10.74 -8.34
N ASN A 73 10.46 -10.71 -9.52
CA ASN A 73 11.10 -10.90 -10.81
C ASN A 73 11.69 -9.63 -11.43
N GLY A 74 11.59 -8.48 -10.73
CA GLY A 74 12.20 -7.22 -11.13
C GLY A 74 11.35 -6.32 -12.03
N GLU A 75 10.08 -6.63 -12.27
CA GLU A 75 9.13 -5.74 -12.94
C GLU A 75 8.75 -4.57 -12.03
N TRP A 76 8.54 -3.41 -12.62
CA TRP A 76 8.15 -2.19 -11.94
C TRP A 76 6.70 -1.85 -12.21
N TRP A 77 6.01 -1.49 -11.15
CA TRP A 77 4.63 -1.05 -11.17
C TRP A 77 4.51 0.26 -10.40
N MET A 78 3.99 1.29 -11.03
CA MET A 78 3.84 2.63 -10.45
C MET A 78 2.43 3.13 -10.71
N GLY A 79 1.71 3.51 -9.68
CA GLY A 79 0.32 3.94 -9.76
C GLY A 79 0.06 5.25 -9.04
N GLY A 80 -0.85 6.04 -9.56
CA GLY A 80 -1.17 7.35 -9.00
C GLY A 80 -2.53 7.87 -9.45
N THR A 81 -2.62 9.17 -9.70
CA THR A 81 -3.87 9.83 -10.11
C THR A 81 -4.25 9.59 -11.56
N ASN A 82 -3.30 9.19 -12.41
CA ASN A 82 -3.47 9.04 -13.86
C ASN A 82 -3.09 7.64 -14.35
N GLY A 83 -3.60 6.60 -13.67
CA GLY A 83 -3.43 5.22 -14.07
C GLY A 83 -2.21 4.51 -13.50
N LEU A 84 -1.87 3.39 -14.11
CA LEU A 84 -0.87 2.42 -13.68
C LEU A 84 0.17 2.25 -14.77
N ILE A 85 1.43 2.51 -14.45
CA ILE A 85 2.58 2.33 -15.33
C ILE A 85 3.27 1.01 -14.95
N HIS A 86 3.52 0.16 -15.92
CA HIS A 86 4.25 -1.09 -15.79
C HIS A 86 5.43 -1.11 -16.75
N PHE A 87 6.60 -1.52 -16.28
CA PHE A 87 7.80 -1.64 -17.13
C PHE A 87 8.83 -2.60 -16.51
N THR A 88 9.79 -3.00 -17.34
CA THR A 88 11.04 -3.61 -16.92
C THR A 88 12.20 -2.65 -17.15
N ARG A 89 13.32 -2.86 -16.46
CA ARG A 89 14.52 -2.03 -16.60
C ARG A 89 15.77 -2.90 -16.70
N ASN A 90 16.61 -2.60 -17.69
CA ASN A 90 17.92 -3.22 -17.90
C ASN A 90 19.00 -2.14 -18.13
N ALA A 91 20.19 -2.54 -18.58
CA ALA A 91 21.29 -1.62 -18.89
C ALA A 91 20.96 -0.65 -20.03
N GLU A 92 20.09 -1.04 -20.95
CA GLU A 92 19.67 -0.25 -22.12
C GLU A 92 18.54 0.75 -21.78
N GLY A 93 17.95 0.65 -20.57
CA GLY A 93 16.91 1.56 -20.10
C GLY A 93 15.60 0.90 -19.74
N TYR A 94 14.49 1.59 -20.02
CA TYR A 94 13.13 1.13 -19.72
C TYR A 94 12.59 0.32 -20.89
N GLN A 95 12.09 -0.90 -20.60
CA GLN A 95 11.60 -1.87 -21.59
C GLN A 95 10.16 -2.28 -21.26
N ASN A 96 9.41 -2.73 -22.27
CA ASN A 96 8.05 -3.26 -22.12
C ASN A 96 7.12 -2.29 -21.38
N VAL A 97 7.24 -1.00 -21.66
CA VAL A 97 6.46 0.02 -20.97
C VAL A 97 5.00 -0.05 -21.39
N ALA A 98 4.12 -0.20 -20.42
CA ALA A 98 2.67 -0.15 -20.59
C ALA A 98 2.08 0.87 -19.62
N TRP A 99 1.09 1.63 -20.07
CA TRP A 99 0.32 2.56 -19.25
C TRP A 99 -1.16 2.20 -19.30
N TYR A 100 -1.64 1.60 -18.22
CA TYR A 100 -3.03 1.16 -18.09
C TYR A 100 -3.88 2.30 -17.51
N LYS A 101 -4.99 2.58 -18.17
CA LYS A 101 -5.99 3.57 -17.76
C LYS A 101 -7.39 2.97 -17.83
N GLN A 102 -8.37 3.64 -17.24
CA GLN A 102 -9.78 3.21 -17.24
C GLN A 102 -10.36 2.98 -18.64
N ASN A 103 -9.89 3.73 -19.63
CA ASN A 103 -10.31 3.64 -21.02
C ASN A 103 -9.32 2.89 -21.93
N SER A 104 -8.35 2.18 -21.37
CA SER A 104 -7.42 1.37 -22.17
C SER A 104 -8.16 0.22 -22.84
N SER A 105 -7.91 0.02 -24.15
CA SER A 105 -8.61 -1.01 -24.94
C SER A 105 -8.20 -2.44 -24.58
N ALA A 106 -6.93 -2.66 -24.24
CA ALA A 106 -6.42 -4.01 -23.97
C ALA A 106 -6.70 -4.48 -22.53
N PHE A 107 -6.49 -3.62 -21.54
CA PHE A 107 -6.65 -3.95 -20.11
C PHE A 107 -7.13 -2.71 -19.35
N PRO A 108 -8.44 -2.42 -19.36
CA PRO A 108 -8.96 -1.25 -18.67
C PRO A 108 -8.85 -1.42 -17.16
N LEU A 109 -8.29 -0.41 -16.49
CA LEU A 109 -8.41 -0.30 -15.04
C LEU A 109 -9.86 0.02 -14.66
N SER A 110 -10.27 -0.42 -13.48
CA SER A 110 -11.56 -0.04 -12.92
C SER A 110 -11.66 1.47 -12.63
N HIS A 111 -10.52 2.12 -12.33
CA HIS A 111 -10.42 3.57 -12.14
C HIS A 111 -8.96 4.04 -12.31
N ASN A 112 -8.76 5.29 -12.79
CA ASN A 112 -7.40 5.83 -12.99
C ASN A 112 -6.64 6.11 -11.68
N ARG A 113 -7.35 6.34 -10.56
CA ARG A 113 -6.69 6.58 -9.28
C ARG A 113 -6.31 5.28 -8.59
N VAL A 114 -5.02 4.97 -8.62
CA VAL A 114 -4.42 3.81 -7.97
C VAL A 114 -4.01 4.17 -6.55
N ARG A 115 -4.38 3.33 -5.57
CA ARG A 115 -4.12 3.54 -4.13
C ARG A 115 -3.03 2.63 -3.60
N LYS A 116 -3.03 1.35 -4.03
CA LYS A 116 -2.07 0.33 -3.59
C LYS A 116 -1.76 -0.61 -4.73
N ILE A 117 -0.54 -1.10 -4.74
CA ILE A 117 -0.07 -2.19 -5.60
C ILE A 117 0.57 -3.24 -4.70
N TYR A 118 0.22 -4.50 -4.89
CA TYR A 118 0.69 -5.60 -4.05
C TYR A 118 0.97 -6.84 -4.89
N GLU A 119 2.13 -7.49 -4.68
CA GLU A 119 2.47 -8.79 -5.28
C GLU A 119 2.15 -9.90 -4.26
N ASP A 120 1.32 -10.85 -4.64
CA ASP A 120 0.97 -11.98 -3.78
C ASP A 120 2.00 -13.12 -3.82
N HIS A 121 1.73 -14.21 -3.10
CA HIS A 121 2.67 -15.33 -2.99
C HIS A 121 2.94 -16.03 -4.32
N ASP A 122 1.98 -16.00 -5.26
CA ASP A 122 2.09 -16.64 -6.58
C ASP A 122 2.79 -15.72 -7.60
N GLY A 123 3.02 -14.45 -7.24
CA GLY A 123 3.62 -13.43 -8.10
C GLY A 123 2.61 -12.65 -8.94
N ASP A 124 1.32 -12.85 -8.68
CA ASP A 124 0.27 -12.05 -9.29
C ASP A 124 0.21 -10.65 -8.65
N VAL A 125 -0.27 -9.66 -9.40
CA VAL A 125 -0.28 -8.28 -8.94
C VAL A 125 -1.72 -7.80 -8.73
N TRP A 126 -1.95 -7.26 -7.54
CA TRP A 126 -3.22 -6.68 -7.11
C TRP A 126 -3.11 -5.16 -7.08
N ILE A 127 -4.10 -4.47 -7.62
CA ILE A 127 -4.13 -3.02 -7.74
C ILE A 127 -5.44 -2.48 -7.17
N CYS A 128 -5.36 -1.76 -6.05
CA CYS A 128 -6.51 -1.08 -5.43
C CYS A 128 -6.74 0.27 -6.08
N THR A 129 -7.99 0.59 -6.36
CA THR A 129 -8.40 1.85 -6.98
C THR A 129 -9.61 2.46 -6.28
N ASP A 130 -9.98 3.69 -6.67
CA ASP A 130 -11.22 4.35 -6.21
C ASP A 130 -12.50 3.71 -6.79
N HIS A 131 -12.38 2.61 -7.57
CA HIS A 131 -13.53 1.82 -8.04
C HIS A 131 -13.19 0.33 -8.11
N GLY A 132 -12.91 -0.27 -6.94
CA GLY A 132 -12.65 -1.70 -6.81
C GLY A 132 -11.18 -2.09 -6.95
N ILE A 133 -10.97 -3.37 -7.16
CA ILE A 133 -9.67 -4.02 -7.17
C ILE A 133 -9.42 -4.63 -8.55
N ASN A 134 -8.24 -4.38 -9.11
CA ASN A 134 -7.79 -5.03 -10.32
C ASN A 134 -6.78 -6.12 -9.95
N PHE A 135 -6.84 -7.23 -10.64
CA PHE A 135 -5.96 -8.36 -10.50
C PHE A 135 -5.27 -8.63 -11.83
N TYR A 136 -3.96 -8.60 -11.84
CA TYR A 136 -3.15 -8.98 -12.98
C TYR A 136 -2.60 -10.39 -12.76
N ASP A 137 -3.13 -11.34 -13.51
CA ASP A 137 -2.64 -12.71 -13.58
C ASP A 137 -1.36 -12.71 -14.43
N ARG A 138 -0.25 -12.96 -13.78
CA ARG A 138 1.07 -12.91 -14.42
C ARG A 138 1.27 -14.02 -15.44
N SER A 139 0.67 -15.19 -15.24
CA SER A 139 0.82 -16.34 -16.11
C SER A 139 0.11 -16.15 -17.44
N SER A 140 -1.12 -15.67 -17.41
CA SER A 140 -1.94 -15.39 -18.58
C SER A 140 -1.79 -13.98 -19.12
N ARG A 141 -1.18 -13.06 -18.35
CA ARG A 141 -1.09 -11.62 -18.61
C ARG A 141 -2.47 -10.97 -18.80
N GLN A 142 -3.47 -11.46 -18.09
CA GLN A 142 -4.83 -10.94 -18.14
C GLN A 142 -5.13 -10.10 -16.90
N MET A 143 -5.91 -9.04 -17.08
CA MET A 143 -6.41 -8.21 -15.99
C MET A 143 -7.89 -8.47 -15.77
N ARG A 144 -8.30 -8.60 -14.50
CA ARG A 144 -9.70 -8.76 -14.09
C ARG A 144 -10.03 -7.75 -13.00
N ASN A 145 -11.28 -7.36 -12.88
CA ASN A 145 -11.76 -6.39 -11.90
C ASN A 145 -12.75 -7.03 -10.94
N PHE A 146 -12.66 -6.66 -9.66
CA PHE A 146 -13.52 -7.19 -8.60
C PHE A 146 -14.06 -6.06 -7.72
N ILE A 147 -15.33 -6.19 -7.34
CA ILE A 147 -15.91 -5.51 -6.18
C ILE A 147 -16.48 -6.59 -5.28
N VAL A 148 -16.00 -6.62 -4.04
CA VAL A 148 -16.44 -7.59 -3.02
C VAL A 148 -17.40 -6.88 -2.08
N TYR A 149 -18.45 -7.60 -1.68
CA TYR A 149 -19.50 -7.11 -0.80
C TYR A 149 -19.52 -7.90 0.51
N ASP A 150 -20.00 -7.30 1.59
CA ASP A 150 -20.42 -8.01 2.77
C ASP A 150 -21.73 -8.78 2.51
N LYS A 151 -22.11 -9.67 3.43
CA LYS A 151 -23.33 -10.50 3.30
C LYS A 151 -24.62 -9.68 3.20
N SER A 152 -24.64 -8.46 3.71
CA SER A 152 -25.82 -7.59 3.66
C SER A 152 -25.90 -6.76 2.38
N GLY A 153 -24.81 -6.70 1.61
CA GLY A 153 -24.67 -5.80 0.46
C GLY A 153 -24.46 -4.33 0.80
N LYS A 154 -24.37 -4.01 2.10
CA LYS A 154 -24.26 -2.62 2.57
C LYS A 154 -22.84 -2.06 2.38
N TYR A 155 -21.82 -2.87 2.60
CA TYR A 155 -20.43 -2.49 2.53
C TYR A 155 -19.76 -3.22 1.37
N SER A 156 -18.78 -2.55 0.74
CA SER A 156 -18.06 -3.12 -0.39
C SER A 156 -16.62 -2.60 -0.49
N THR A 157 -15.83 -3.24 -1.35
CA THR A 157 -14.49 -2.80 -1.74
C THR A 157 -14.51 -1.81 -2.91
N ALA A 158 -15.62 -1.13 -3.17
CA ALA A 158 -15.71 -0.16 -4.26
C ALA A 158 -14.63 0.94 -4.13
N TRP A 159 -14.30 1.37 -2.93
CA TRP A 159 -13.16 2.22 -2.65
C TRP A 159 -12.06 1.41 -1.95
N ALA A 160 -11.29 0.65 -2.73
CA ALA A 160 -10.21 -0.19 -2.23
C ALA A 160 -8.95 0.65 -1.96
N TYR A 161 -8.48 0.65 -0.71
CA TYR A 161 -7.32 1.44 -0.28
C TYR A 161 -6.09 0.59 -0.02
N ASP A 162 -6.25 -0.62 0.47
CA ASP A 162 -5.12 -1.53 0.71
C ASP A 162 -5.51 -3.00 0.50
N ILE A 163 -4.51 -3.83 0.26
CA ILE A 163 -4.67 -5.25 0.02
C ILE A 163 -3.41 -6.01 0.43
N LEU A 164 -3.58 -7.19 1.00
CA LEU A 164 -2.49 -8.12 1.27
C LEU A 164 -2.98 -9.57 1.27
N GLN A 165 -2.06 -10.52 1.16
CA GLN A 165 -2.32 -11.94 1.32
C GLN A 165 -1.73 -12.44 2.65
N ASP A 166 -2.51 -13.18 3.45
CA ASP A 166 -2.01 -13.76 4.68
C ASP A 166 -1.29 -15.09 4.45
N LYS A 167 -0.65 -15.62 5.50
CA LYS A 167 0.10 -16.88 5.46
C LYS A 167 -0.74 -18.11 5.08
N LYS A 168 -2.07 -18.00 5.08
CA LYS A 168 -3.02 -19.05 4.65
C LYS A 168 -3.48 -18.87 3.20
N GLY A 169 -2.95 -17.88 2.50
CA GLY A 169 -3.32 -17.57 1.11
C GLY A 169 -4.60 -16.77 0.95
N ARG A 170 -5.25 -16.31 2.05
CA ARG A 170 -6.45 -15.50 1.97
C ARG A 170 -6.10 -14.06 1.63
N ILE A 171 -6.94 -13.43 0.82
CA ILE A 171 -6.83 -12.03 0.43
C ILE A 171 -7.61 -11.16 1.43
N TRP A 172 -6.91 -10.20 1.98
CA TRP A 172 -7.43 -9.18 2.90
C TRP A 172 -7.50 -7.86 2.14
N MET A 173 -8.68 -7.25 2.11
CA MET A 173 -8.98 -6.05 1.33
C MET A 173 -9.51 -4.96 2.25
N GLY A 174 -8.82 -3.83 2.28
CA GLY A 174 -9.21 -2.65 3.06
C GLY A 174 -9.98 -1.67 2.20
N SER A 175 -11.13 -1.21 2.68
CA SER A 175 -11.97 -0.23 2.01
C SER A 175 -12.04 1.08 2.79
N TYR A 176 -12.07 2.22 2.07
CA TYR A 176 -12.16 3.55 2.68
C TYR A 176 -13.42 3.76 3.51
N GLN A 177 -14.55 3.15 3.13
CA GLN A 177 -15.82 3.28 3.84
C GLN A 177 -16.49 1.93 4.13
N GLY A 178 -15.78 0.83 3.95
CA GLY A 178 -16.34 -0.51 4.07
C GLY A 178 -15.71 -1.37 5.17
N GLY A 179 -14.62 -0.93 5.79
CA GLY A 179 -13.87 -1.78 6.72
C GLY A 179 -12.96 -2.78 6.00
N VAL A 180 -12.80 -3.99 6.56
CA VAL A 180 -11.91 -5.04 6.02
C VAL A 180 -12.72 -6.25 5.57
N PHE A 181 -12.45 -6.71 4.35
CA PHE A 181 -13.03 -7.91 3.74
C PHE A 181 -11.96 -8.99 3.62
N VAL A 182 -12.34 -10.24 3.83
CA VAL A 182 -11.41 -11.39 3.74
C VAL A 182 -12.04 -12.47 2.90
N MET A 183 -11.29 -12.98 1.92
CA MET A 183 -11.72 -14.06 1.05
C MET A 183 -10.59 -15.04 0.75
N ASP A 184 -10.95 -16.26 0.45
CA ASP A 184 -10.08 -17.19 -0.24
C ASP A 184 -9.77 -16.71 -1.67
N LYS A 185 -8.49 -16.77 -2.08
CA LYS A 185 -8.05 -16.30 -3.40
C LYS A 185 -8.76 -17.05 -4.54
N ALA A 186 -8.84 -18.38 -4.45
CA ALA A 186 -9.45 -19.19 -5.51
C ALA A 186 -10.94 -18.91 -5.64
N ALA A 187 -11.64 -18.72 -4.51
CA ALA A 187 -13.06 -18.35 -4.50
C ALA A 187 -13.28 -16.98 -5.17
N LEU A 188 -12.44 -15.97 -4.87
CA LEU A 188 -12.51 -14.66 -5.51
C LEU A 188 -12.27 -14.78 -7.02
N LEU A 189 -11.24 -15.53 -7.43
CA LEU A 189 -10.91 -15.71 -8.83
C LEU A 189 -11.95 -16.56 -9.60
N SER A 190 -12.76 -17.37 -8.92
CA SER A 190 -13.91 -18.08 -9.51
C SER A 190 -15.15 -17.21 -9.70
N GLY A 191 -15.09 -15.92 -9.27
CA GLY A 191 -16.20 -14.97 -9.43
C GLY A 191 -17.08 -14.79 -8.20
N LYS A 192 -16.71 -15.36 -7.03
CA LYS A 192 -17.42 -15.08 -5.78
C LYS A 192 -17.22 -13.61 -5.38
N THR A 193 -18.32 -12.91 -5.11
CA THR A 193 -18.31 -11.47 -4.77
C THR A 193 -18.71 -11.19 -3.32
N ILE A 194 -19.10 -12.21 -2.55
CA ILE A 194 -19.48 -12.06 -1.15
C ILE A 194 -18.33 -12.54 -0.27
N ALA A 195 -17.85 -11.67 0.62
CA ALA A 195 -16.73 -11.95 1.51
C ALA A 195 -17.03 -13.12 2.48
N ASP A 196 -16.01 -13.92 2.78
CA ASP A 196 -16.06 -14.97 3.81
C ASP A 196 -16.15 -14.37 5.20
N TRP A 197 -15.39 -13.29 5.46
CA TRP A 197 -15.43 -12.46 6.66
C TRP A 197 -15.45 -10.99 6.30
N HIS A 198 -16.14 -10.22 7.13
CA HIS A 198 -16.18 -8.77 7.04
C HIS A 198 -16.05 -8.16 8.43
N TYR A 199 -15.18 -7.17 8.56
CA TYR A 199 -15.00 -6.39 9.76
C TYR A 199 -15.46 -4.97 9.51
N SER A 200 -16.46 -4.54 10.27
CA SER A 200 -16.93 -3.16 10.32
C SER A 200 -16.61 -2.52 11.68
N ASP A 201 -17.11 -1.32 11.90
CA ASP A 201 -17.06 -0.60 13.18
C ASP A 201 -18.11 -1.08 14.21
N LYS A 202 -18.80 -2.19 13.93
CA LYS A 202 -19.90 -2.73 14.74
C LYS A 202 -19.70 -4.20 15.08
N GLY A 203 -20.25 -4.60 16.22
CA GLY A 203 -20.25 -6.00 16.66
C GLY A 203 -19.08 -6.35 17.59
N LYS A 204 -18.98 -7.62 17.94
CA LYS A 204 -18.01 -8.14 18.95
C LYS A 204 -16.54 -8.01 18.51
N ASN A 205 -16.28 -8.04 17.22
CA ASN A 205 -14.94 -7.90 16.62
C ASN A 205 -14.88 -6.62 15.77
N ALA A 206 -15.39 -5.52 16.32
CA ALA A 206 -15.42 -4.24 15.62
C ALA A 206 -14.01 -3.65 15.47
N LEU A 207 -13.76 -3.07 14.29
CA LEU A 207 -12.68 -2.13 14.09
C LEU A 207 -13.01 -0.82 14.80
N SER A 208 -12.00 0.01 15.03
CA SER A 208 -12.18 1.36 15.59
C SER A 208 -12.85 2.34 14.61
N GLY A 209 -12.97 1.98 13.34
CA GLY A 209 -13.65 2.76 12.30
C GLY A 209 -13.70 2.01 10.97
N LEU A 210 -14.50 2.52 10.03
CA LEU A 210 -14.70 1.93 8.69
C LEU A 210 -13.64 2.36 7.67
N HIS A 211 -12.98 3.51 7.90
CA HIS A 211 -12.01 4.08 6.96
C HIS A 211 -10.65 3.39 7.09
N VAL A 212 -10.46 2.30 6.36
CA VAL A 212 -9.16 1.62 6.33
C VAL A 212 -8.17 2.41 5.48
N GLY A 213 -7.06 2.83 6.09
CA GLY A 213 -5.97 3.51 5.40
C GLY A 213 -4.94 2.52 4.86
N GLN A 214 -4.38 1.72 5.76
CA GLN A 214 -3.34 0.74 5.42
C GLN A 214 -3.46 -0.53 6.25
N MET A 215 -2.94 -1.62 5.69
CA MET A 215 -2.83 -2.91 6.36
C MET A 215 -1.42 -3.48 6.18
N VAL A 216 -0.87 -4.05 7.24
CA VAL A 216 0.43 -4.73 7.19
C VAL A 216 0.39 -6.00 8.03
N MET A 217 1.23 -6.97 7.69
CA MET A 217 1.36 -8.21 8.46
C MET A 217 2.65 -8.20 9.27
N ASP A 218 2.56 -8.49 10.56
CA ASP A 218 3.74 -8.60 11.42
C ASP A 218 4.44 -9.97 11.30
N GLY A 219 5.60 -10.11 11.95
CA GLY A 219 6.38 -11.33 11.95
C GLY A 219 5.64 -12.56 12.52
N LYS A 220 4.65 -12.38 13.39
CA LYS A 220 3.77 -13.43 13.91
C LYS A 220 2.59 -13.74 12.99
N GLY A 221 2.42 -13.00 11.89
CA GLY A 221 1.33 -13.16 10.92
C GLY A 221 0.03 -12.52 11.37
N ARG A 222 0.04 -11.58 12.34
CA ARG A 222 -1.12 -10.77 12.69
C ARG A 222 -1.28 -9.64 11.67
N ILE A 223 -2.51 -9.28 11.37
CA ILE A 223 -2.83 -8.20 10.44
C ILE A 223 -3.10 -6.93 11.23
N TRP A 224 -2.28 -5.92 11.01
CA TRP A 224 -2.43 -4.61 11.61
C TRP A 224 -3.14 -3.71 10.62
N VAL A 225 -4.18 -3.03 11.09
CA VAL A 225 -5.09 -2.23 10.26
C VAL A 225 -5.15 -0.82 10.82
N SER A 226 -4.71 0.16 10.05
CA SER A 226 -4.94 1.56 10.38
C SER A 226 -6.35 1.94 9.94
N THR A 227 -7.10 2.50 10.87
CA THR A 227 -8.25 3.33 10.55
C THR A 227 -7.88 4.77 10.88
N TYR A 228 -8.55 5.77 10.31
CA TYR A 228 -8.20 7.17 10.63
C TYR A 228 -8.37 7.52 12.10
N THR A 229 -9.03 6.67 12.87
CA THR A 229 -9.27 6.92 14.29
C THR A 229 -8.28 6.19 15.20
N ARG A 230 -7.81 5.00 14.79
CA ARG A 230 -6.96 4.16 15.66
C ARG A 230 -6.34 2.99 14.90
N LEU A 231 -5.31 2.39 15.50
CA LEU A 231 -4.69 1.15 15.04
C LEU A 231 -5.43 -0.07 15.60
N ASN A 232 -5.63 -1.07 14.76
CA ASN A 232 -6.26 -2.34 15.12
C ASN A 232 -5.31 -3.50 14.79
N CYS A 233 -5.35 -4.56 15.58
CA CYS A 233 -4.59 -5.78 15.32
C CYS A 233 -5.57 -6.97 15.24
N ILE A 234 -5.56 -7.70 14.13
CA ILE A 234 -6.41 -8.86 13.88
C ILE A 234 -5.54 -10.11 13.89
N ASN A 235 -5.95 -11.11 14.66
CA ASN A 235 -5.32 -12.43 14.61
C ASN A 235 -6.05 -13.31 13.57
N PRO A 236 -5.41 -13.62 12.42
CA PRO A 236 -6.06 -14.36 11.33
C PRO A 236 -6.31 -15.86 11.65
N ASN A 237 -5.84 -16.36 12.79
CA ASN A 237 -6.10 -17.74 13.20
C ASN A 237 -7.45 -17.89 13.92
N ASN A 238 -7.84 -16.91 14.72
CA ASN A 238 -9.10 -16.93 15.47
C ASN A 238 -10.05 -15.79 15.11
N MET A 239 -9.63 -14.94 14.14
CA MET A 239 -10.41 -13.83 13.59
C MET A 239 -10.81 -12.77 14.63
N LYS A 240 -10.09 -12.67 15.76
CA LYS A 240 -10.35 -11.68 16.80
C LYS A 240 -9.61 -10.38 16.52
N VAL A 241 -10.31 -9.27 16.78
CA VAL A 241 -9.78 -7.90 16.67
C VAL A 241 -9.40 -7.41 18.08
N VAL A 242 -8.26 -6.75 18.15
CA VAL A 242 -7.83 -5.94 19.31
C VAL A 242 -7.60 -4.51 18.82
N GLN A 243 -8.33 -3.55 19.39
CA GLN A 243 -8.06 -2.14 19.18
C GLN A 243 -6.84 -1.77 20.04
N VAL A 244 -5.77 -1.31 19.40
CA VAL A 244 -4.49 -1.06 20.08
C VAL A 244 -4.60 0.16 20.98
N ALA A 245 -4.22 0.00 22.25
CA ALA A 245 -4.24 1.10 23.21
C ALA A 245 -3.24 2.21 22.81
N ASN A 246 -3.58 3.45 23.13
CA ASN A 246 -2.73 4.62 22.89
C ASN A 246 -2.25 4.80 21.46
N SER A 247 -3.07 4.37 20.49
CA SER A 247 -2.83 4.60 19.07
C SER A 247 -3.92 5.52 18.54
N ASP A 248 -3.62 6.81 18.43
CA ASP A 248 -4.52 7.78 17.81
C ASP A 248 -4.34 7.82 16.30
N VAL A 249 -4.58 8.93 15.65
CA VAL A 249 -4.54 9.07 14.19
C VAL A 249 -3.31 8.41 13.57
N VAL A 250 -3.53 7.45 12.67
CA VAL A 250 -2.49 6.71 11.98
C VAL A 250 -2.38 7.22 10.55
N ASN A 251 -1.29 7.91 10.24
CA ASN A 251 -1.03 8.46 8.91
C ASN A 251 -0.32 7.45 8.01
N TYR A 252 0.60 6.66 8.57
CA TYR A 252 1.36 5.66 7.85
C TYR A 252 1.64 4.42 8.70
N LEU A 253 1.70 3.27 8.05
CA LEU A 253 1.93 1.97 8.67
C LEU A 253 2.83 1.12 7.78
N MET A 254 3.89 0.53 8.36
CA MET A 254 4.77 -0.40 7.66
C MET A 254 5.24 -1.52 8.57
N ALA A 255 5.65 -2.63 7.98
CA ALA A 255 6.37 -3.70 8.66
C ALA A 255 7.84 -3.68 8.25
N ASP A 256 8.76 -3.80 9.21
CA ASP A 256 10.19 -3.95 8.92
C ASP A 256 10.56 -5.42 8.63
N SER A 257 11.80 -5.65 8.21
CA SER A 257 12.32 -6.99 7.90
C SER A 257 12.36 -7.95 9.11
N LYS A 258 12.27 -7.41 10.34
CA LYS A 258 12.16 -8.20 11.59
C LYS A 258 10.70 -8.47 11.96
N GLY A 259 9.76 -7.97 11.18
CA GLY A 259 8.32 -8.08 11.40
C GLY A 259 7.78 -7.15 12.49
N ASN A 260 8.54 -6.14 12.93
CA ASN A 260 8.01 -5.09 13.78
C ASN A 260 7.11 -4.17 12.97
N ILE A 261 6.14 -3.54 13.64
CA ILE A 261 5.23 -2.61 13.02
C ILE A 261 5.62 -1.18 13.39
N TRP A 262 5.82 -0.37 12.36
CA TRP A 262 6.11 1.05 12.50
C TRP A 262 4.87 1.85 12.13
N MET A 263 4.46 2.72 13.03
CA MET A 263 3.31 3.61 12.88
C MET A 263 3.79 5.05 12.90
N GLY A 264 3.42 5.83 11.91
CA GLY A 264 3.60 7.27 11.88
C GLY A 264 2.28 7.99 12.15
N ASP A 265 2.30 8.98 13.02
CA ASP A 265 1.18 9.88 13.30
C ASP A 265 1.50 11.34 12.94
N ASN A 266 0.80 12.30 13.53
CA ASN A 266 0.98 13.73 13.24
C ASN A 266 2.26 14.33 13.85
N THR A 267 2.91 13.65 14.80
CA THR A 267 4.03 14.22 15.57
C THR A 267 5.09 13.19 15.93
N SER A 268 4.80 11.90 15.76
CA SER A 268 5.67 10.85 16.27
C SER A 268 5.73 9.62 15.34
N VAL A 269 6.75 8.80 15.59
CA VAL A 269 6.87 7.44 15.06
C VAL A 269 6.90 6.45 16.22
N THR A 270 6.06 5.42 16.15
CA THR A 270 6.00 4.34 17.14
C THR A 270 6.35 3.00 16.50
N CYS A 271 7.28 2.27 17.10
CA CYS A 271 7.59 0.89 16.74
C CYS A 271 6.93 -0.06 17.73
N TYR A 272 6.08 -0.95 17.24
CA TYR A 272 5.50 -2.07 17.99
C TYR A 272 6.31 -3.33 17.70
N TYR A 273 6.91 -3.93 18.73
CA TYR A 273 7.80 -5.07 18.57
C TYR A 273 7.03 -6.38 18.33
N ALA A 274 7.34 -7.08 17.24
CA ALA A 274 6.71 -8.37 16.90
C ALA A 274 6.92 -9.42 17.99
N ALA A 275 8.14 -9.48 18.54
CA ALA A 275 8.54 -10.40 19.63
C ALA A 275 8.06 -9.95 21.00
N GLY A 276 7.59 -8.71 21.14
CA GLY A 276 7.20 -8.11 22.41
C GLY A 276 5.97 -8.78 23.06
N SER A 277 5.82 -8.53 24.36
CA SER A 277 4.66 -8.98 25.13
C SER A 277 3.40 -8.22 24.71
N VAL A 278 2.26 -8.89 24.84
CA VAL A 278 0.92 -8.32 24.64
C VAL A 278 0.15 -8.52 25.94
N LEU A 279 -0.29 -7.41 26.52
CA LEU A 279 -1.12 -7.39 27.73
C LEU A 279 -2.46 -6.73 27.40
N GLY A 280 -3.52 -7.58 27.27
CA GLY A 280 -4.81 -7.08 26.83
C GLY A 280 -4.74 -6.49 25.42
N ASN A 281 -4.92 -5.16 25.31
CA ASN A 281 -4.79 -4.39 24.06
C ASN A 281 -3.53 -3.54 23.96
N SER A 282 -2.58 -3.71 24.90
CA SER A 282 -1.29 -3.02 24.91
C SER A 282 -0.21 -3.92 24.34
N PHE A 283 0.56 -3.38 23.42
CA PHE A 283 1.70 -4.03 22.77
C PHE A 283 3.00 -3.36 23.22
N SER A 284 4.06 -4.15 23.38
CA SER A 284 5.38 -3.61 23.66
C SER A 284 5.82 -2.71 22.51
N SER A 285 6.14 -1.46 22.83
CA SER A 285 6.44 -0.44 21.82
C SER A 285 7.43 0.60 22.34
N LYS A 286 7.99 1.36 21.40
CA LYS A 286 8.78 2.56 21.67
C LYS A 286 8.37 3.67 20.72
N THR A 287 8.21 4.87 21.24
CA THR A 287 7.81 6.07 20.51
C THR A 287 8.93 7.09 20.47
N TRP A 288 9.11 7.73 19.33
CA TRP A 288 10.01 8.87 19.11
C TRP A 288 9.20 10.06 18.65
N GLN A 289 9.39 11.20 19.32
CA GLN A 289 8.79 12.46 18.90
C GLN A 289 9.60 13.04 17.74
N ILE A 290 8.92 13.40 16.66
CA ILE A 290 9.52 13.97 15.44
C ILE A 290 9.13 15.44 15.32
N GLY A 291 7.94 15.81 15.82
CA GLY A 291 7.41 17.17 15.80
C GLY A 291 6.74 17.55 14.47
N ASP A 292 6.61 16.60 13.54
CA ASP A 292 5.97 16.81 12.24
C ASP A 292 5.20 15.58 11.79
N LYS A 293 4.30 15.76 10.81
CA LYS A 293 3.44 14.71 10.28
C LYS A 293 4.24 13.71 9.47
N VAL A 294 4.11 12.42 9.79
CA VAL A 294 4.65 11.31 9.01
C VAL A 294 3.67 10.95 7.91
N SER A 295 4.06 11.18 6.66
CA SER A 295 3.22 10.88 5.50
C SER A 295 3.57 9.55 4.84
N THR A 296 4.83 9.12 4.94
CA THR A 296 5.31 7.83 4.41
C THR A 296 6.60 7.40 5.11
N MET A 297 6.90 6.11 5.08
CA MET A 297 8.14 5.50 5.58
C MET A 297 8.60 4.40 4.62
N CYS A 298 9.91 4.09 4.60
CA CYS A 298 10.49 2.99 3.82
C CYS A 298 11.71 2.38 4.52
#